data_dd4ca171516f53ae0c7c9e678c39b861
#
_entry.id   dd4ca171516f53ae0c7c9e678c39b861
#
_cell.length_a   1.000
_cell.length_b   1.000
_cell.length_c   1.000
_cell.angle_alpha   90.00
_cell.angle_beta   90.00
_cell.angle_gamma   90.00
#
_symmetry.space_group_name_H-M   'P 1'
#
loop_
_entity.id
_entity.type
_entity.pdbx_description
1 polymer ?
#
loop_
_entity_poly.entity_id
_entity_poly.type
_entity_poly.pdbx_seq_one_letter_code
_entity_poly.pdbx_strand_id
1 'polypeptide(L)'
;MYYHVFIETNNDNSISDFDRNDLEKIKDEIISPYLKNNIFYLKGYKLSNNDIKRFLVIQTSENRENICRSYKREHPRSLLYDRAIIQKHKNSLDITNNLLREVENKIQIENKSINIGNEMINNKIFIVHGRDDNSKTSVARFIEQLGLEAIILHEQPNAGKTIIEKIEEYTDVGFAIVLYTPCDFGGLQGSKEQKPRARQNVVFEHGYLIAKLGRDRVCALVKEEVEFPSDINGVVYNIFDDNDAWKFKVARELQNAGYQIDMNKIKI
;
A
#
# COMPACT_ATOMS: atom_id res chain seq x y z
N MET A 1 -25.71 -5.55 -22.96
CA MET A 1 -26.37 -4.58 -22.08
C MET A 1 -25.73 -3.22 -22.26
N TYR A 2 -26.53 -2.15 -22.15
CA TYR A 2 -26.06 -0.78 -22.24
C TYR A 2 -26.29 -0.07 -20.90
N TYR A 3 -25.40 0.83 -20.55
CA TYR A 3 -25.46 1.61 -19.32
C TYR A 3 -25.41 3.09 -19.66
N HIS A 4 -26.26 3.86 -19.00
CA HIS A 4 -26.39 5.30 -19.21
C HIS A 4 -26.17 5.99 -17.87
N VAL A 5 -25.17 6.87 -17.81
CA VAL A 5 -24.82 7.61 -16.60
C VAL A 5 -25.38 9.02 -16.72
N PHE A 6 -26.13 9.44 -15.70
CA PHE A 6 -26.73 10.78 -15.63
C PHE A 6 -26.29 11.47 -14.34
N ILE A 7 -25.74 12.66 -14.46
CA ILE A 7 -25.33 13.48 -13.34
C ILE A 7 -26.03 14.84 -13.44
N GLU A 8 -26.61 15.27 -12.32
CA GLU A 8 -27.07 16.64 -12.11
C GLU A 8 -26.13 17.29 -11.11
N THR A 9 -25.60 18.44 -11.45
CA THR A 9 -24.71 19.19 -10.57
C THR A 9 -25.49 20.22 -9.73
N ASN A 10 -24.88 20.70 -8.67
CA ASN A 10 -25.44 21.76 -7.82
C ASN A 10 -25.68 23.08 -8.58
N ASN A 11 -24.97 23.28 -9.70
CA ASN A 11 -25.14 24.44 -10.60
C ASN A 11 -26.17 24.16 -11.71
N ASP A 12 -27.06 23.18 -11.52
CA ASP A 12 -28.12 22.77 -12.45
C ASP A 12 -27.65 22.32 -13.84
N ASN A 13 -26.36 22.02 -14.01
CA ASN A 13 -25.87 21.37 -15.23
C ASN A 13 -26.29 19.89 -15.25
N SER A 14 -26.74 19.43 -16.40
CA SER A 14 -27.12 18.03 -16.63
C SER A 14 -26.16 17.36 -17.60
N ILE A 15 -25.40 16.39 -17.11
CA ILE A 15 -24.41 15.64 -17.87
C ILE A 15 -24.97 14.24 -18.13
N SER A 16 -24.89 13.79 -19.40
CA SER A 16 -25.37 12.48 -19.81
C SER A 16 -24.30 11.75 -20.60
N ASP A 17 -23.99 10.53 -20.20
CA ASP A 17 -23.11 9.63 -20.92
C ASP A 17 -23.88 8.35 -21.25
N PHE A 18 -24.07 8.13 -22.54
CA PHE A 18 -24.95 7.09 -23.06
C PHE A 18 -24.15 5.91 -23.60
N ASP A 19 -24.81 4.76 -23.64
CA ASP A 19 -24.38 3.56 -24.37
C ASP A 19 -23.02 3.00 -23.95
N ARG A 20 -22.66 3.15 -22.67
CA ARG A 20 -21.52 2.41 -22.12
C ARG A 20 -21.85 0.91 -22.07
N ASN A 21 -20.90 0.08 -22.40
CA ASN A 21 -21.04 -1.39 -22.42
C ASN A 21 -20.15 -2.09 -21.38
N ASP A 22 -19.32 -1.34 -20.68
CA ASP A 22 -18.39 -1.84 -19.66
C ASP A 22 -18.77 -1.28 -18.29
N LEU A 23 -19.37 -2.15 -17.45
CA LEU A 23 -19.82 -1.79 -16.12
C LEU A 23 -18.66 -1.59 -15.13
N GLU A 24 -17.58 -2.37 -15.28
CA GLU A 24 -16.42 -2.26 -14.41
C GLU A 24 -15.73 -0.90 -14.59
N LYS A 25 -15.63 -0.41 -15.82
CA LYS A 25 -15.13 0.95 -16.06
C LYS A 25 -16.00 2.04 -15.42
N ILE A 26 -17.32 1.87 -15.36
CA ILE A 26 -18.19 2.81 -14.65
C ILE A 26 -17.90 2.77 -13.15
N LYS A 27 -17.70 1.59 -12.58
CA LYS A 27 -17.36 1.43 -11.17
C LYS A 27 -16.01 2.08 -10.84
N ASP A 28 -14.98 1.83 -11.65
CA ASP A 28 -13.62 2.28 -11.37
C ASP A 28 -13.39 3.77 -11.69
N GLU A 29 -13.92 4.26 -12.82
CA GLU A 29 -13.66 5.61 -13.31
C GLU A 29 -14.62 6.67 -12.72
N ILE A 30 -15.81 6.27 -12.26
CA ILE A 30 -16.86 7.20 -11.85
C ILE A 30 -17.32 6.93 -10.42
N ILE A 31 -17.78 5.70 -10.12
CA ILE A 31 -18.41 5.40 -8.82
C ILE A 31 -17.38 5.37 -7.69
N SER A 32 -16.24 4.70 -7.89
CA SER A 32 -15.20 4.63 -6.87
C SER A 32 -14.61 6.01 -6.52
N PRO A 33 -14.23 6.87 -7.50
CA PRO A 33 -13.84 8.25 -7.21
C PRO A 33 -14.96 9.08 -6.55
N TYR A 34 -16.21 8.92 -6.99
CA TYR A 34 -17.35 9.59 -6.38
C TYR A 34 -17.49 9.25 -4.90
N LEU A 35 -17.44 7.97 -4.53
CA LEU A 35 -17.55 7.51 -3.14
C LEU A 35 -16.32 7.89 -2.28
N LYS A 36 -15.12 7.92 -2.87
CA LYS A 36 -13.87 8.34 -2.21
C LYS A 36 -13.70 9.86 -2.12
N ASN A 37 -14.68 10.64 -2.59
CA ASN A 37 -14.61 12.11 -2.72
C ASN A 37 -13.39 12.60 -3.53
N ASN A 38 -12.97 11.80 -4.50
CA ASN A 38 -11.90 12.11 -5.42
C ASN A 38 -12.45 12.81 -6.68
N ILE A 39 -11.56 13.48 -7.41
CA ILE A 39 -11.89 14.10 -8.70
C ILE A 39 -11.99 13.01 -9.77
N PHE A 40 -13.01 13.11 -10.62
CA PHE A 40 -13.16 12.29 -11.82
C PHE A 40 -13.66 13.13 -13.01
N TYR A 41 -13.59 12.56 -14.19
CA TYR A 41 -13.98 13.25 -15.42
C TYR A 41 -15.09 12.50 -16.14
N LEU A 42 -16.13 13.22 -16.55
CA LEU A 42 -17.22 12.68 -17.37
C LEU A 42 -17.53 13.64 -18.50
N LYS A 43 -17.42 13.20 -19.75
CA LYS A 43 -17.66 14.03 -20.96
C LYS A 43 -16.94 15.38 -20.95
N GLY A 44 -15.70 15.41 -20.43
CA GLY A 44 -14.89 16.62 -20.33
C GLY A 44 -15.17 17.52 -19.10
N TYR A 45 -16.17 17.19 -18.30
CA TYR A 45 -16.45 17.88 -17.04
C TYR A 45 -15.59 17.28 -15.92
N LYS A 46 -14.95 18.16 -15.16
CA LYS A 46 -14.25 17.81 -13.91
C LYS A 46 -15.25 17.85 -12.77
N LEU A 47 -15.42 16.74 -12.07
CA LEU A 47 -16.44 16.54 -11.05
C LEU A 47 -15.84 15.94 -9.77
N SER A 48 -16.46 16.29 -8.65
CA SER A 48 -16.28 15.63 -7.35
C SER A 48 -17.64 15.33 -6.73
N ASN A 49 -17.69 14.55 -5.65
CA ASN A 49 -18.94 14.28 -4.94
C ASN A 49 -19.67 15.58 -4.53
N ASN A 50 -18.92 16.58 -4.06
CA ASN A 50 -19.47 17.85 -3.60
C ASN A 50 -20.16 18.67 -4.71
N ASP A 51 -19.87 18.38 -5.97
CA ASP A 51 -20.46 19.07 -7.12
C ASP A 51 -21.79 18.46 -7.57
N ILE A 52 -22.13 17.26 -7.06
CA ILE A 52 -23.20 16.42 -7.58
C ILE A 52 -24.43 16.48 -6.69
N LYS A 53 -25.54 16.93 -7.28
CA LYS A 53 -26.87 16.96 -6.70
C LYS A 53 -27.59 15.61 -6.84
N ARG A 54 -27.41 14.97 -7.99
CA ARG A 54 -28.03 13.68 -8.31
C ARG A 54 -27.15 12.85 -9.24
N PHE A 55 -27.03 11.58 -8.92
CA PHE A 55 -26.29 10.59 -9.70
C PHE A 55 -27.19 9.40 -10.03
N LEU A 56 -27.23 8.98 -11.31
CA LEU A 56 -28.04 7.86 -11.76
C LEU A 56 -27.29 7.00 -12.76
N VAL A 57 -27.42 5.69 -12.65
CA VAL A 57 -26.98 4.72 -13.65
C VAL A 57 -28.18 3.87 -14.05
N ILE A 58 -28.55 3.95 -15.33
CA ILE A 58 -29.68 3.21 -15.91
C ILE A 58 -29.13 2.14 -16.82
N GLN A 59 -29.60 0.91 -16.62
CA GLN A 59 -29.29 -0.24 -17.46
C GLN A 59 -30.43 -0.48 -18.45
N THR A 60 -30.08 -0.77 -19.71
CA THR A 60 -31.03 -1.12 -20.77
C THR A 60 -30.55 -2.30 -21.61
N SER A 61 -31.47 -2.98 -22.29
CA SER A 61 -31.13 -4.03 -23.26
C SER A 61 -30.79 -3.49 -24.65
N GLU A 62 -31.23 -2.28 -24.95
CA GLU A 62 -31.03 -1.61 -26.23
C GLU A 62 -30.23 -0.31 -26.04
N ASN A 63 -29.58 0.14 -27.13
CA ASN A 63 -28.86 1.40 -27.11
C ASN A 63 -29.82 2.61 -27.15
N ARG A 64 -29.31 3.79 -26.81
CA ARG A 64 -30.06 5.04 -26.78
C ARG A 64 -30.82 5.30 -28.08
N GLU A 65 -30.17 5.08 -29.24
CA GLU A 65 -30.76 5.39 -30.54
C GLU A 65 -32.01 4.58 -30.79
N ASN A 66 -31.98 3.27 -30.54
CA ASN A 66 -33.11 2.38 -30.74
C ASN A 66 -34.29 2.71 -29.83
N ILE A 67 -33.99 2.93 -28.53
CA ILE A 67 -34.99 3.33 -27.52
C ILE A 67 -35.66 4.65 -27.91
N CYS A 68 -34.89 5.66 -28.25
CA CYS A 68 -35.43 6.99 -28.61
C CYS A 68 -36.20 6.95 -29.94
N ARG A 69 -35.73 6.17 -30.91
CA ARG A 69 -36.42 5.99 -32.20
C ARG A 69 -37.77 5.31 -32.02
N SER A 70 -37.82 4.24 -31.23
CA SER A 70 -39.06 3.51 -30.91
C SER A 70 -40.04 4.42 -30.18
N TYR A 71 -39.60 5.09 -29.15
CA TYR A 71 -40.41 6.04 -28.37
C TYR A 71 -41.01 7.17 -29.25
N LYS A 72 -40.20 7.81 -30.12
CA LYS A 72 -40.64 8.89 -31.01
C LYS A 72 -41.61 8.42 -32.08
N ARG A 73 -41.59 7.15 -32.52
CA ARG A 73 -42.58 6.57 -33.40
C ARG A 73 -43.95 6.43 -32.72
N GLU A 74 -43.95 6.02 -31.45
CA GLU A 74 -45.17 5.86 -30.68
C GLU A 74 -45.71 7.23 -30.17
N HIS A 75 -44.82 8.23 -29.98
CA HIS A 75 -45.16 9.56 -29.47
C HIS A 75 -44.59 10.67 -30.37
N PRO A 76 -45.12 10.88 -31.58
CA PRO A 76 -44.55 11.79 -32.55
C PRO A 76 -44.49 13.25 -32.11
N ARG A 77 -45.35 13.66 -31.17
CA ARG A 77 -45.41 15.05 -30.61
C ARG A 77 -44.63 15.21 -29.29
N SER A 78 -43.93 14.20 -28.86
CA SER A 78 -43.15 14.25 -27.60
C SER A 78 -41.94 15.18 -27.75
N LEU A 79 -41.79 16.10 -26.81
CA LEU A 79 -40.62 17.00 -26.68
C LEU A 79 -39.62 16.49 -25.64
N LEU A 80 -39.72 15.24 -25.18
CA LEU A 80 -38.81 14.70 -24.19
C LEU A 80 -37.42 14.52 -24.77
N TYR A 81 -36.43 14.90 -23.97
CA TYR A 81 -35.01 14.65 -24.25
C TYR A 81 -34.68 13.16 -24.06
N ASP A 82 -33.66 12.69 -24.74
CA ASP A 82 -33.22 11.28 -24.74
C ASP A 82 -33.05 10.72 -23.32
N ARG A 83 -32.49 11.50 -22.40
CA ARG A 83 -32.37 11.14 -20.98
C ARG A 83 -33.73 10.76 -20.36
N ALA A 84 -34.74 11.59 -20.53
CA ALA A 84 -36.07 11.37 -19.98
C ALA A 84 -36.76 10.17 -20.64
N ILE A 85 -36.53 9.96 -21.94
CA ILE A 85 -37.03 8.78 -22.68
C ILE A 85 -36.44 7.51 -22.11
N ILE A 86 -35.11 7.46 -21.94
CA ILE A 86 -34.41 6.29 -21.37
C ILE A 86 -34.88 6.01 -19.94
N GLN A 87 -35.01 7.01 -19.08
CA GLN A 87 -35.49 6.83 -17.72
C GLN A 87 -36.93 6.29 -17.62
N LYS A 88 -37.78 6.61 -18.61
CA LYS A 88 -39.18 6.18 -18.66
C LYS A 88 -39.40 4.89 -19.47
N HIS A 89 -38.39 4.41 -20.15
CA HIS A 89 -38.52 3.23 -20.98
C HIS A 89 -38.84 1.99 -20.09
N LYS A 90 -39.79 1.19 -20.54
CA LYS A 90 -40.37 0.05 -19.76
C LYS A 90 -39.33 -0.99 -19.31
N ASN A 91 -38.25 -1.15 -20.07
CA ASN A 91 -37.19 -2.11 -19.80
C ASN A 91 -35.92 -1.42 -19.20
N SER A 92 -36.04 -0.18 -18.77
CA SER A 92 -34.98 0.53 -18.07
C SER A 92 -34.96 0.14 -16.60
N LEU A 93 -33.78 -0.21 -16.10
CA LEU A 93 -33.57 -0.57 -14.72
C LEU A 93 -32.61 0.46 -14.08
N ASP A 94 -33.05 1.12 -13.03
CA ASP A 94 -32.16 1.93 -12.20
C ASP A 94 -31.33 1.02 -11.31
N ILE A 95 -30.04 0.94 -11.58
CA ILE A 95 -29.08 0.11 -10.85
C ILE A 95 -28.17 0.93 -9.92
N THR A 96 -28.43 2.22 -9.79
CA THR A 96 -27.58 3.16 -9.05
C THR A 96 -27.27 2.69 -7.64
N ASN A 97 -28.32 2.44 -6.84
CA ASN A 97 -28.14 2.06 -5.44
C ASN A 97 -27.42 0.71 -5.27
N ASN A 98 -27.66 -0.23 -6.18
CA ASN A 98 -26.98 -1.53 -6.15
C ASN A 98 -25.47 -1.36 -6.43
N LEU A 99 -25.13 -0.55 -7.44
CA LEU A 99 -23.72 -0.29 -7.77
C LEU A 99 -23.00 0.52 -6.68
N LEU A 100 -23.65 1.52 -6.12
CA LEU A 100 -23.07 2.30 -5.02
C LEU A 100 -22.75 1.38 -3.82
N ARG A 101 -23.69 0.52 -3.41
CA ARG A 101 -23.48 -0.44 -2.31
C ARG A 101 -22.39 -1.46 -2.63
N GLU A 102 -22.36 -1.98 -3.85
CA GLU A 102 -21.35 -2.96 -4.27
C GLU A 102 -19.93 -2.36 -4.19
N VAL A 103 -19.74 -1.17 -4.75
CA VAL A 103 -18.45 -0.48 -4.73
C VAL A 103 -18.09 0.01 -3.31
N GLU A 104 -19.07 0.49 -2.53
CA GLU A 104 -18.86 0.86 -1.14
C GLU A 104 -18.40 -0.32 -0.29
N ASN A 105 -19.03 -1.48 -0.44
CA ASN A 105 -18.62 -2.72 0.23
C ASN A 105 -17.19 -3.13 -0.19
N LYS A 106 -16.86 -3.01 -1.49
CA LYS A 106 -15.50 -3.28 -1.98
C LYS A 106 -14.48 -2.34 -1.35
N ILE A 107 -14.78 -1.04 -1.29
CA ILE A 107 -13.94 -0.03 -0.63
C ILE A 107 -13.81 -0.32 0.88
N GLN A 108 -14.90 -0.72 1.54
CA GLN A 108 -14.87 -1.08 2.97
C GLN A 108 -14.05 -2.34 3.23
N ILE A 109 -14.11 -3.34 2.35
CA ILE A 109 -13.28 -4.56 2.43
C ILE A 109 -11.81 -4.20 2.18
N GLU A 110 -11.51 -3.36 1.18
CA GLU A 110 -10.16 -2.86 0.91
C GLU A 110 -9.64 -2.05 2.12
N ASN A 111 -10.41 -1.12 2.65
CA ASN A 111 -10.07 -0.34 3.84
C ASN A 111 -9.97 -1.22 5.10
N LYS A 112 -10.79 -2.24 5.23
CA LYS A 112 -10.72 -3.23 6.33
C LYS A 112 -9.49 -4.12 6.19
N SER A 113 -9.12 -4.50 4.97
CA SER A 113 -7.87 -5.23 4.68
C SER A 113 -6.64 -4.34 4.96
N ILE A 114 -6.70 -3.04 4.62
CA ILE A 114 -5.69 -2.05 4.95
C ILE A 114 -5.66 -1.80 6.47
N ASN A 115 -6.80 -1.69 7.14
CA ASN A 115 -6.90 -1.54 8.59
C ASN A 115 -6.52 -2.82 9.34
N ILE A 116 -6.86 -4.00 8.83
CA ILE A 116 -6.37 -5.28 9.37
C ILE A 116 -4.86 -5.38 9.17
N GLY A 117 -4.33 -4.88 8.04
CA GLY A 117 -2.89 -4.71 7.84
C GLY A 117 -2.29 -3.68 8.82
N ASN A 118 -2.98 -2.60 9.15
CA ASN A 118 -2.55 -1.59 10.13
C ASN A 118 -2.78 -2.02 11.58
N GLU A 119 -3.81 -2.79 11.89
CA GLU A 119 -4.03 -3.37 13.23
C GLU A 119 -3.10 -4.57 13.51
N MET A 120 -2.51 -5.17 12.47
CA MET A 120 -1.54 -6.28 12.58
C MET A 120 -0.10 -5.89 12.18
N ILE A 121 0.19 -4.62 11.92
CA ILE A 121 1.59 -4.21 11.87
C ILE A 121 2.10 -4.26 13.31
N ASN A 122 2.78 -5.36 13.58
CA ASN A 122 3.46 -5.57 14.84
C ASN A 122 4.48 -4.42 15.01
N ASN A 123 4.26 -3.55 15.99
CA ASN A 123 5.13 -2.40 16.27
C ASN A 123 6.55 -2.78 16.68
N LYS A 124 6.83 -4.06 16.78
CA LYS A 124 8.14 -4.61 17.12
C LYS A 124 9.04 -4.67 15.91
N ILE A 125 10.21 -4.09 16.05
CA ILE A 125 11.28 -4.09 15.05
C ILE A 125 12.44 -4.91 15.57
N PHE A 126 12.77 -6.01 14.90
CA PHE A 126 13.87 -6.87 15.29
C PHE A 126 15.21 -6.27 14.82
N ILE A 127 16.17 -6.17 15.74
CA ILE A 127 17.51 -5.64 15.46
C ILE A 127 18.53 -6.76 15.57
N VAL A 128 19.07 -7.15 14.42
CA VAL A 128 20.18 -8.08 14.30
C VAL A 128 21.48 -7.32 14.32
N HIS A 129 22.41 -7.72 15.17
CA HIS A 129 23.70 -7.05 15.32
C HIS A 129 24.84 -8.02 15.64
N GLY A 130 26.08 -7.57 15.35
CA GLY A 130 27.30 -8.27 15.73
C GLY A 130 27.79 -7.84 17.12
N ARG A 131 29.04 -7.36 17.19
CA ARG A 131 29.70 -6.94 18.43
C ARG A 131 29.73 -5.42 18.64
N ASP A 132 29.20 -4.66 17.69
CA ASP A 132 29.17 -3.19 17.74
C ASP A 132 27.95 -2.71 18.55
N ASP A 133 28.16 -2.54 19.84
CA ASP A 133 27.10 -2.08 20.76
C ASP A 133 26.69 -0.63 20.53
N ASN A 134 27.58 0.20 20.00
CA ASN A 134 27.25 1.60 19.70
C ASN A 134 26.24 1.69 18.55
N SER A 135 26.49 0.97 17.45
CA SER A 135 25.58 0.91 16.31
C SER A 135 24.23 0.32 16.70
N LYS A 136 24.22 -0.78 17.45
CA LYS A 136 23.01 -1.41 18.01
C LYS A 136 22.19 -0.38 18.81
N THR A 137 22.82 0.30 19.76
CA THR A 137 22.15 1.25 20.65
C THR A 137 21.61 2.45 19.86
N SER A 138 22.35 2.96 18.88
CA SER A 138 21.91 4.07 18.03
C SER A 138 20.66 3.72 17.25
N VAL A 139 20.62 2.50 16.65
CA VAL A 139 19.44 2.04 15.90
C VAL A 139 18.26 1.79 16.84
N ALA A 140 18.46 1.15 17.98
CA ALA A 140 17.38 0.89 18.93
C ALA A 140 16.73 2.19 19.41
N ARG A 141 17.53 3.18 19.83
CA ARG A 141 17.03 4.51 20.25
C ARG A 141 16.27 5.21 19.13
N PHE A 142 16.74 5.11 17.90
CA PHE A 142 16.05 5.70 16.76
C PHE A 142 14.67 5.05 16.53
N ILE A 143 14.57 3.73 16.59
CA ILE A 143 13.30 3.00 16.48
C ILE A 143 12.33 3.42 17.61
N GLU A 144 12.81 3.50 18.84
CA GLU A 144 12.02 3.96 19.99
C GLU A 144 11.57 5.43 19.84
N GLN A 145 12.41 6.30 19.28
CA GLN A 145 12.07 7.69 18.97
C GLN A 145 10.93 7.81 17.95
N LEU A 146 10.82 6.86 17.03
CA LEU A 146 9.70 6.77 16.09
C LEU A 146 8.40 6.23 16.73
N GLY A 147 8.45 5.79 17.99
CA GLY A 147 7.32 5.23 18.73
C GLY A 147 7.11 3.73 18.49
N LEU A 148 8.15 3.04 18.00
CA LEU A 148 8.17 1.60 17.76
C LEU A 148 8.96 0.89 18.87
N GLU A 149 8.79 -0.42 19.01
CA GLU A 149 9.48 -1.26 19.99
C GLU A 149 10.70 -1.94 19.36
N ALA A 150 11.90 -1.67 19.86
CA ALA A 150 13.12 -2.32 19.42
C ALA A 150 13.31 -3.67 20.15
N ILE A 151 13.40 -4.77 19.41
CA ILE A 151 13.66 -6.11 19.94
C ILE A 151 15.09 -6.51 19.63
N ILE A 152 15.89 -6.70 20.68
CA ILE A 152 17.29 -7.13 20.59
C ILE A 152 17.43 -8.49 21.27
N LEU A 153 17.89 -9.50 20.51
CA LEU A 153 17.91 -10.89 20.98
C LEU A 153 18.74 -11.12 22.23
N HIS A 154 19.88 -10.42 22.36
CA HIS A 154 20.78 -10.55 23.52
C HIS A 154 20.18 -10.01 24.82
N GLU A 155 19.23 -9.09 24.72
CA GLU A 155 18.56 -8.49 25.87
C GLU A 155 17.36 -9.32 26.36
N GLN A 156 16.99 -10.36 25.58
CA GLN A 156 15.85 -11.22 25.92
C GLN A 156 16.29 -12.38 26.83
N PRO A 157 15.44 -12.82 27.78
CA PRO A 157 15.74 -13.91 28.68
C PRO A 157 16.14 -15.21 27.96
N ASN A 158 17.20 -15.88 28.42
CA ASN A 158 17.66 -17.13 27.79
C ASN A 158 16.71 -18.28 28.00
N ALA A 159 16.06 -18.37 29.14
CA ALA A 159 15.08 -19.40 29.51
C ALA A 159 15.46 -20.87 29.10
N GLY A 160 16.76 -21.17 29.00
CA GLY A 160 17.27 -22.49 28.57
C GLY A 160 17.13 -22.81 27.08
N LYS A 161 16.76 -21.80 26.24
CA LYS A 161 16.53 -21.97 24.79
C LYS A 161 17.81 -21.84 23.99
N THR A 162 17.87 -22.54 22.87
CA THR A 162 18.89 -22.36 21.84
C THR A 162 18.72 -21.01 21.15
N ILE A 163 19.74 -20.53 20.43
CA ILE A 163 19.66 -19.29 19.66
C ILE A 163 18.55 -19.37 18.60
N ILE A 164 18.37 -20.52 17.97
CA ILE A 164 17.32 -20.71 16.94
C ILE A 164 15.93 -20.58 17.58
N GLU A 165 15.67 -21.26 18.69
CA GLU A 165 14.40 -21.18 19.41
C GLU A 165 14.10 -19.74 19.89
N LYS A 166 15.13 -19.00 20.30
CA LYS A 166 14.99 -17.59 20.63
C LYS A 166 14.65 -16.74 19.39
N ILE A 167 15.32 -16.96 18.27
CA ILE A 167 15.00 -16.29 17.02
C ILE A 167 13.55 -16.56 16.62
N GLU A 168 13.09 -17.82 16.70
CA GLU A 168 11.71 -18.19 16.37
C GLU A 168 10.69 -17.51 17.27
N GLU A 169 10.94 -17.45 18.56
CA GLU A 169 10.05 -16.83 19.55
C GLU A 169 9.97 -15.30 19.41
N TYR A 170 11.13 -14.65 19.23
CA TYR A 170 11.21 -13.19 19.17
C TYR A 170 11.10 -12.60 17.76
N THR A 171 10.95 -13.41 16.73
CA THR A 171 10.70 -12.96 15.36
C THR A 171 9.21 -12.83 14.99
N ASP A 172 8.32 -12.82 16.00
CA ASP A 172 6.97 -12.28 15.81
C ASP A 172 7.04 -10.76 15.81
N VAL A 173 7.56 -10.22 14.71
CA VAL A 173 7.85 -8.80 14.49
C VAL A 173 7.37 -8.40 13.11
N GLY A 174 7.10 -7.12 12.94
CA GLY A 174 6.60 -6.60 11.66
C GLY A 174 7.70 -6.21 10.67
N PHE A 175 8.94 -5.97 11.17
CA PHE A 175 10.08 -5.55 10.36
C PHE A 175 11.39 -5.92 11.03
N ALA A 176 12.48 -6.03 10.27
CA ALA A 176 13.81 -6.29 10.80
C ALA A 176 14.87 -5.33 10.24
N ILE A 177 15.81 -4.93 11.10
CA ILE A 177 16.99 -4.16 10.73
C ILE A 177 18.21 -5.01 11.04
N VAL A 178 19.09 -5.20 10.04
CA VAL A 178 20.28 -6.03 10.14
C VAL A 178 21.53 -5.19 10.02
N LEU A 179 22.35 -5.18 11.08
CA LEU A 179 23.57 -4.36 11.15
C LEU A 179 24.78 -5.14 10.65
N TYR A 180 25.29 -4.74 9.50
CA TYR A 180 26.56 -5.23 8.97
C TYR A 180 27.70 -4.32 9.43
N THR A 181 28.36 -4.71 10.50
CA THR A 181 29.50 -3.99 11.10
C THR A 181 30.77 -4.88 11.02
N PRO A 182 31.98 -4.29 10.98
CA PRO A 182 33.23 -5.04 10.83
C PRO A 182 33.59 -5.80 12.09
N CYS A 183 32.93 -6.93 12.33
CA CYS A 183 33.13 -7.77 13.52
C CYS A 183 34.17 -8.86 13.35
N ASP A 184 34.30 -9.39 12.15
CA ASP A 184 35.17 -10.50 11.81
C ASP A 184 35.95 -10.17 10.52
N PHE A 185 37.01 -10.96 10.22
CA PHE A 185 37.76 -10.89 8.98
C PHE A 185 37.62 -12.22 8.21
N GLY A 186 37.58 -12.14 6.89
CA GLY A 186 37.54 -13.32 6.07
C GLY A 186 38.11 -13.10 4.65
N GLY A 187 38.47 -14.19 3.99
CA GLY A 187 39.01 -14.18 2.63
C GLY A 187 39.00 -15.58 2.03
N LEU A 188 39.41 -15.68 0.78
CA LEU A 188 39.61 -16.97 0.10
C LEU A 188 40.72 -17.77 0.75
N GLN A 189 40.55 -19.09 0.86
CA GLN A 189 41.59 -19.98 1.35
C GLN A 189 42.86 -19.81 0.52
N GLY A 190 43.99 -19.56 1.20
CA GLY A 190 45.29 -19.33 0.57
C GLY A 190 45.53 -17.85 0.15
N SER A 191 44.56 -16.97 0.22
CA SER A 191 44.77 -15.53 0.03
C SER A 191 45.35 -14.90 1.28
N LYS A 192 46.28 -13.96 1.11
CA LYS A 192 46.76 -13.09 2.20
C LYS A 192 45.83 -11.90 2.45
N GLU A 193 44.92 -11.64 1.52
CA GLU A 193 43.98 -10.55 1.62
C GLU A 193 42.76 -11.00 2.43
N GLN A 194 42.54 -10.34 3.55
CA GLN A 194 41.37 -10.52 4.39
C GLN A 194 40.55 -9.22 4.38
N LYS A 195 39.22 -9.37 4.25
CA LYS A 195 38.29 -8.24 4.27
C LYS A 195 37.45 -8.24 5.54
N PRO A 196 37.12 -7.04 6.07
CA PRO A 196 36.17 -6.96 7.18
C PRO A 196 34.82 -7.55 6.78
N ARG A 197 34.24 -8.33 7.67
CA ARG A 197 32.94 -9.00 7.47
C ARG A 197 32.06 -8.85 8.69
N ALA A 198 30.76 -8.89 8.49
CA ALA A 198 29.83 -9.07 9.57
C ALA A 198 30.02 -10.47 10.23
N ARG A 199 29.64 -10.58 11.49
CA ARG A 199 29.63 -11.86 12.19
C ARG A 199 28.78 -12.87 11.44
N GLN A 200 29.23 -14.13 11.36
CA GLN A 200 28.53 -15.21 10.62
C GLN A 200 27.06 -15.36 11.08
N ASN A 201 26.78 -15.21 12.38
CA ASN A 201 25.41 -15.27 12.90
C ASN A 201 24.51 -14.18 12.31
N VAL A 202 25.03 -12.96 12.10
CA VAL A 202 24.28 -11.86 11.49
C VAL A 202 23.86 -12.23 10.06
N VAL A 203 24.74 -12.85 9.29
CA VAL A 203 24.42 -13.31 7.92
C VAL A 203 23.36 -14.41 7.94
N PHE A 204 23.48 -15.37 8.87
CA PHE A 204 22.49 -16.42 9.04
C PHE A 204 21.11 -15.86 9.43
N GLU A 205 21.05 -14.99 10.44
CA GLU A 205 19.84 -14.34 10.92
C GLU A 205 19.18 -13.49 9.82
N HIS A 206 19.99 -12.80 9.01
CA HIS A 206 19.50 -12.05 7.86
C HIS A 206 18.78 -12.94 6.85
N GLY A 207 19.40 -14.06 6.44
CA GLY A 207 18.76 -15.00 5.52
C GLY A 207 17.46 -15.60 6.08
N TYR A 208 17.44 -15.92 7.36
CA TYR A 208 16.24 -16.41 8.06
C TYR A 208 15.10 -15.37 8.05
N LEU A 209 15.42 -14.11 8.37
CA LEU A 209 14.44 -13.04 8.42
C LEU A 209 13.87 -12.71 7.03
N ILE A 210 14.69 -12.75 5.98
CA ILE A 210 14.20 -12.57 4.60
C ILE A 210 13.19 -13.68 4.25
N ALA A 211 13.48 -14.92 4.62
CA ALA A 211 12.57 -16.03 4.36
C ALA A 211 11.26 -15.93 5.17
N LYS A 212 11.33 -15.40 6.39
CA LYS A 212 10.19 -15.30 7.30
C LYS A 212 9.31 -14.08 7.05
N LEU A 213 9.90 -12.90 6.86
CA LEU A 213 9.19 -11.62 6.77
C LEU A 213 8.96 -11.15 5.32
N GLY A 214 9.74 -11.66 4.36
CA GLY A 214 9.82 -11.11 3.02
C GLY A 214 10.89 -10.01 2.91
N ARG A 215 11.38 -9.77 1.68
CA ARG A 215 12.49 -8.83 1.40
C ARG A 215 12.14 -7.38 1.74
N ASP A 216 10.91 -7.00 1.54
CA ASP A 216 10.34 -5.64 1.74
C ASP A 216 10.20 -5.28 3.22
N ARG A 217 10.42 -6.24 4.12
CA ARG A 217 10.36 -6.04 5.57
C ARG A 217 11.69 -6.27 6.27
N VAL A 218 12.77 -6.32 5.50
CA VAL A 218 14.13 -6.50 6.02
C VAL A 218 15.05 -5.45 5.40
N CYS A 219 15.63 -4.58 6.23
CA CYS A 219 16.56 -3.54 5.83
C CYS A 219 17.95 -3.83 6.41
N ALA A 220 18.98 -3.89 5.57
CA ALA A 220 20.35 -3.98 6.03
C ALA A 220 20.99 -2.58 6.13
N LEU A 221 21.64 -2.30 7.26
CA LEU A 221 22.49 -1.13 7.49
C LEU A 221 23.94 -1.59 7.47
N VAL A 222 24.73 -1.07 6.54
CA VAL A 222 26.10 -1.53 6.29
C VAL A 222 27.06 -0.40 6.63
N LYS A 223 28.02 -0.65 7.54
CA LYS A 223 29.18 0.22 7.72
C LYS A 223 30.12 0.11 6.54
N GLU A 224 30.76 1.21 6.19
CA GLU A 224 31.76 1.25 5.13
C GLU A 224 32.82 0.14 5.33
N GLU A 225 33.31 -0.42 4.19
CA GLU A 225 34.34 -1.45 4.10
C GLU A 225 33.91 -2.89 4.45
N VAL A 226 32.68 -3.14 4.91
CA VAL A 226 32.22 -4.50 5.19
C VAL A 226 31.88 -5.24 3.91
N GLU A 227 32.55 -6.37 3.67
CA GLU A 227 32.15 -7.30 2.61
C GLU A 227 30.85 -8.03 3.01
N PHE A 228 29.86 -8.00 2.12
CA PHE A 228 28.57 -8.67 2.32
C PHE A 228 28.29 -9.66 1.17
N PRO A 229 27.41 -10.65 1.38
CA PRO A 229 27.10 -11.65 0.38
C PRO A 229 26.51 -11.04 -0.89
N SER A 230 27.11 -11.36 -2.07
CA SER A 230 26.69 -10.83 -3.39
C SER A 230 25.30 -11.32 -3.81
N ASP A 231 24.87 -12.49 -3.31
CA ASP A 231 23.63 -13.15 -3.70
C ASP A 231 22.37 -12.57 -3.02
N ILE A 232 22.56 -11.61 -2.09
CA ILE A 232 21.46 -10.85 -1.50
C ILE A 232 21.08 -9.63 -2.38
N ASN A 233 21.43 -9.66 -3.66
CA ASN A 233 21.04 -8.63 -4.62
C ASN A 233 19.51 -8.51 -4.70
N GLY A 234 18.99 -7.32 -4.36
CA GLY A 234 17.55 -7.03 -4.29
C GLY A 234 17.00 -6.85 -2.86
N VAL A 235 17.84 -7.02 -1.83
CA VAL A 235 17.55 -6.50 -0.48
C VAL A 235 18.00 -5.06 -0.40
N VAL A 236 17.20 -4.23 0.21
CA VAL A 236 17.55 -2.82 0.43
C VAL A 236 18.64 -2.74 1.49
N TYR A 237 19.85 -2.29 1.11
CA TYR A 237 20.84 -1.89 2.09
C TYR A 237 21.14 -0.42 2.01
N ASN A 238 21.29 0.14 3.18
CA ASN A 238 21.61 1.53 3.37
C ASN A 238 22.97 1.66 4.07
N ILE A 239 23.76 2.63 3.65
CA ILE A 239 25.01 2.93 4.35
C ILE A 239 24.66 3.46 5.74
N PHE A 240 25.26 2.87 6.77
CA PHE A 240 25.20 3.32 8.15
C PHE A 240 26.30 4.38 8.35
N ASP A 241 25.96 5.62 8.01
CA ASP A 241 26.87 6.76 8.01
C ASP A 241 26.90 7.49 9.37
N ASP A 242 27.98 8.25 9.62
CA ASP A 242 28.16 9.01 10.86
C ASP A 242 27.36 10.32 10.88
N ASN A 243 26.76 10.72 9.74
CA ASN A 243 25.95 11.93 9.61
C ASN A 243 24.45 11.68 9.82
N ASP A 244 24.10 10.51 10.31
CA ASP A 244 22.70 10.12 10.60
C ASP A 244 21.74 10.10 9.38
N ALA A 245 22.24 10.20 8.15
CA ALA A 245 21.40 10.15 6.94
C ALA A 245 20.69 8.79 6.77
N TRP A 246 21.24 7.72 7.35
CA TRP A 246 20.61 6.40 7.41
C TRP A 246 19.25 6.41 8.09
N LYS A 247 19.00 7.32 9.04
CA LYS A 247 17.72 7.44 9.77
C LYS A 247 16.56 7.72 8.83
N PHE A 248 16.74 8.65 7.88
CA PHE A 248 15.71 8.97 6.89
C PHE A 248 15.44 7.78 5.93
N LYS A 249 16.49 7.05 5.58
CA LYS A 249 16.36 5.88 4.72
C LYS A 249 15.58 4.77 5.42
N VAL A 250 15.93 4.44 6.66
CA VAL A 250 15.19 3.46 7.47
C VAL A 250 13.74 3.88 7.68
N ALA A 251 13.49 5.15 8.01
CA ALA A 251 12.13 5.65 8.17
C ALA A 251 11.29 5.50 6.89
N ARG A 252 11.90 5.72 5.71
CA ARG A 252 11.25 5.50 4.42
C ARG A 252 10.95 4.02 4.17
N GLU A 253 11.88 3.11 4.50
CA GLU A 253 11.63 1.67 4.38
C GLU A 253 10.50 1.22 5.31
N LEU A 254 10.45 1.73 6.53
CA LEU A 254 9.34 1.49 7.45
C LEU A 254 8.00 2.00 6.87
N GLN A 255 7.98 3.20 6.28
CA GLN A 255 6.78 3.71 5.60
C GLN A 255 6.35 2.82 4.42
N ASN A 256 7.31 2.36 3.60
CA ASN A 256 7.05 1.44 2.49
C ASN A 256 6.47 0.10 3.00
N ALA A 257 6.91 -0.36 4.16
CA ALA A 257 6.38 -1.55 4.83
C ALA A 257 5.02 -1.33 5.53
N GLY A 258 4.47 -0.10 5.47
CA GLY A 258 3.14 0.25 5.96
C GLY A 258 3.10 0.91 7.34
N TYR A 259 4.25 1.16 8.00
CA TYR A 259 4.29 1.84 9.28
C TYR A 259 3.93 3.33 9.15
N GLN A 260 3.18 3.84 10.12
CA GLN A 260 2.85 5.27 10.20
C GLN A 260 4.00 6.02 10.88
N ILE A 261 4.96 6.49 10.08
CA ILE A 261 6.16 7.19 10.58
C ILE A 261 6.01 8.70 10.35
N ASP A 262 6.07 9.45 11.43
CA ASP A 262 6.17 10.92 11.38
C ASP A 262 7.63 11.35 11.15
N MET A 263 7.94 11.76 9.92
CA MET A 263 9.28 12.18 9.51
C MET A 263 9.78 13.40 10.28
N ASN A 264 8.90 14.23 10.88
CA ASN A 264 9.28 15.38 11.68
C ASN A 264 9.91 15.00 13.04
N LYS A 265 9.74 13.76 13.47
CA LYS A 265 10.37 13.25 14.69
C LYS A 265 11.84 12.88 14.51
N ILE A 266 12.33 12.82 13.27
CA ILE A 266 13.71 12.45 12.97
C ILE A 266 14.61 13.65 13.28
N LYS A 267 15.48 13.48 14.28
CA LYS A 267 16.51 14.45 14.64
C LYS A 267 17.87 13.93 14.14
N ILE A 268 18.59 14.78 13.44
CA ILE A 268 19.98 14.58 13.02
C ILE A 268 20.90 15.20 14.06
#